data_7a873e2d75f6a9f83257b3130a681961
#
_entry.id   7a873e2d75f6a9f83257b3130a681961
#
_cell.length_a   1.000
_cell.length_b   1.000
_cell.length_c   1.000
_cell.angle_alpha   90.00
_cell.angle_beta   90.00
_cell.angle_gamma   90.00
#
_symmetry.space_group_name_H-M   'P 1'
#
loop_
_entity.id
_entity.type
_entity.pdbx_description
1 polymer ?
#
loop_
_entity_poly.entity_id
_entity_poly.type
_entity_poly.pdbx_seq_one_letter_code
_entity_poly.pdbx_strand_id
1 'polypeptide(L)'
;MPNLNEIIPIAKHYEKCQCLYELVKDYFDLEMDIELQDKLVEAYKKVEETGIKVDLSCFNKKFEFTHTAYSLLGSTVYSYYNLYNLTARPTNSFNGVNFLAIPKDKKFRKCFVAANDYLVEFDFEAYHLRLIANLIGFELPNESMHHYLGKRYFGVEELTDEQYKESKAITFKQLYGGIEKQYEDIDFFQSLGQFIDKEWKKYNTHKALILPTGRILKKLPGMNKLKVFNYIIQNLETKENIYKILEINKLLSDKKTKLILITYDSFLFDFHQEDGKPLLKKIKEILESGGMSVKHKWGPNYAF
;
A
#
# COMPACT_ATOMS: atom_id res chain seq x y z
N MET A 1 -23.20 16.00 9.00
CA MET A 1 -21.76 15.97 8.70
C MET A 1 -21.58 16.41 7.27
N PRO A 2 -20.56 17.22 6.93
CA PRO A 2 -20.27 17.47 5.53
C PRO A 2 -19.97 16.13 4.83
N ASN A 3 -20.45 15.97 3.61
CA ASN A 3 -20.18 14.78 2.81
C ASN A 3 -18.72 14.85 2.35
N LEU A 4 -17.83 14.17 3.06
CA LEU A 4 -16.39 14.15 2.79
C LEU A 4 -16.04 13.66 1.37
N ASN A 5 -16.98 12.95 0.71
CA ASN A 5 -16.81 12.49 -0.66
C ASN A 5 -16.92 13.61 -1.71
N GLU A 6 -17.46 14.76 -1.35
CA GLU A 6 -17.58 15.92 -2.25
C GLU A 6 -16.37 16.87 -2.19
N ILE A 7 -15.42 16.60 -1.30
CA ILE A 7 -14.29 17.47 -1.06
C ILE A 7 -13.09 16.99 -1.88
N ILE A 8 -12.51 17.85 -2.70
CA ILE A 8 -11.21 17.61 -3.33
C ILE A 8 -10.16 17.51 -2.22
N PRO A 9 -9.49 16.37 -2.06
CA PRO A 9 -8.73 16.05 -0.86
C PRO A 9 -7.71 17.10 -0.46
N ILE A 10 -6.81 17.45 -1.35
CA ILE A 10 -5.66 18.31 -1.01
C ILE A 10 -6.08 19.72 -0.62
N ALA A 11 -6.96 20.34 -1.39
CA ALA A 11 -7.40 21.72 -1.12
C ALA A 11 -8.12 21.88 0.23
N LYS A 12 -8.62 20.78 0.79
CA LYS A 12 -9.47 20.76 1.98
C LYS A 12 -9.00 19.83 3.08
N HIS A 13 -7.74 19.42 3.09
CA HIS A 13 -7.19 18.56 4.14
C HIS A 13 -7.39 19.12 5.55
N TYR A 14 -7.19 20.43 5.73
CA TYR A 14 -7.41 21.08 7.03
C TYR A 14 -8.86 20.99 7.50
N GLU A 15 -9.83 21.21 6.63
CA GLU A 15 -11.24 21.07 6.96
C GLU A 15 -11.59 19.62 7.34
N LYS A 16 -11.04 18.66 6.60
CA LYS A 16 -11.19 17.23 6.92
C LYS A 16 -10.55 16.88 8.26
N CYS A 17 -9.35 17.36 8.53
CA CYS A 17 -8.68 17.16 9.82
C CYS A 17 -9.53 17.66 10.97
N GLN A 18 -10.11 18.85 10.85
CA GLN A 18 -10.98 19.40 11.88
C GLN A 18 -12.25 18.57 12.12
N CYS A 19 -12.94 18.16 11.03
CA CYS A 19 -14.15 17.34 11.14
C CYS A 19 -13.87 15.95 11.72
N LEU A 20 -12.76 15.32 11.30
CA LEU A 20 -12.40 13.98 11.75
C LEU A 20 -11.79 14.00 13.15
N TYR A 21 -11.09 15.06 13.53
CA TYR A 21 -10.58 15.23 14.87
C TYR A 21 -11.65 15.08 15.93
N GLU A 22 -12.76 15.79 15.79
CA GLU A 22 -13.87 15.73 16.75
C GLU A 22 -14.48 14.32 16.85
N LEU A 23 -14.42 13.54 15.76
CA LEU A 23 -14.92 12.16 15.73
C LEU A 23 -13.98 11.15 16.38
N VAL A 24 -12.68 11.43 16.37
CA VAL A 24 -11.67 10.40 16.73
C VAL A 24 -10.74 10.83 17.87
N LYS A 25 -10.87 12.03 18.39
CA LYS A 25 -10.01 12.58 19.46
C LYS A 25 -9.93 11.70 20.71
N ASP A 26 -10.99 10.93 20.99
CA ASP A 26 -11.00 9.98 22.10
C ASP A 26 -10.21 8.69 21.81
N TYR A 27 -9.87 8.43 20.55
CA TYR A 27 -9.20 7.22 20.08
C TYR A 27 -7.75 7.44 19.70
N PHE A 28 -7.31 8.69 19.44
CA PHE A 28 -5.96 9.03 18.98
C PHE A 28 -5.22 9.90 20.00
N ASP A 29 -3.90 9.79 19.97
CA ASP A 29 -3.01 10.79 20.56
C ASP A 29 -2.70 11.84 19.50
N LEU A 30 -3.15 13.07 19.76
CA LEU A 30 -3.20 14.12 18.75
C LEU A 30 -1.84 14.62 18.29
N GLU A 31 -0.90 14.85 19.23
CA GLU A 31 0.37 15.47 18.85
C GLU A 31 1.14 14.57 17.89
N MET A 32 1.18 13.27 18.18
CA MET A 32 1.82 12.29 17.31
C MET A 32 1.06 12.10 16.00
N ASP A 33 -0.27 12.26 16.00
CA ASP A 33 -1.09 12.07 14.82
C ASP A 33 -0.98 13.23 13.83
N ILE A 34 -0.78 14.47 14.31
CA ILE A 34 -0.55 15.63 13.43
C ILE A 34 0.72 15.45 12.61
N GLU A 35 1.85 15.09 13.22
CA GLU A 35 3.10 14.86 12.50
C GLU A 35 2.97 13.75 11.45
N LEU A 36 2.26 12.67 11.77
CA LEU A 36 1.99 11.59 10.83
C LEU A 36 1.11 12.07 9.67
N GLN A 37 0.07 12.85 9.94
CA GLN A 37 -0.82 13.39 8.92
C GLN A 37 -0.08 14.35 7.98
N ASP A 38 0.77 15.21 8.50
CA ASP A 38 1.57 16.12 7.68
C ASP A 38 2.49 15.33 6.72
N LYS A 39 3.15 14.29 7.21
CA LYS A 39 3.96 13.40 6.36
C LYS A 39 3.14 12.64 5.31
N LEU A 40 1.94 12.19 5.66
CA LEU A 40 1.03 11.55 4.70
C LEU A 40 0.58 12.52 3.61
N VAL A 41 0.19 13.74 4.00
CA VAL A 41 -0.21 14.79 3.05
C VAL A 41 0.96 15.14 2.12
N GLU A 42 2.15 15.36 2.66
CA GLU A 42 3.34 15.66 1.87
C GLU A 42 3.66 14.52 0.88
N ALA A 43 3.60 13.27 1.34
CA ALA A 43 3.90 12.10 0.52
C ALA A 43 2.92 11.96 -0.65
N TYR A 44 1.60 12.09 -0.40
CA TYR A 44 0.58 11.78 -1.40
C TYR A 44 0.14 12.98 -2.26
N LYS A 45 0.42 14.21 -1.83
CA LYS A 45 0.02 15.45 -2.52
C LYS A 45 0.36 15.44 -4.01
N LYS A 46 1.61 15.17 -4.36
CA LYS A 46 2.06 15.20 -5.75
C LYS A 46 1.39 14.12 -6.62
N VAL A 47 1.13 12.96 -6.04
CA VAL A 47 0.44 11.86 -6.74
C VAL A 47 -1.00 12.26 -7.06
N GLU A 48 -1.71 12.84 -6.10
CA GLU A 48 -3.09 13.32 -6.29
C GLU A 48 -3.17 14.48 -7.30
N GLU A 49 -2.18 15.38 -7.33
CA GLU A 49 -2.13 16.53 -8.25
C GLU A 49 -1.76 16.14 -9.68
N THR A 50 -1.02 15.06 -9.87
CA THR A 50 -0.53 14.66 -11.20
C THR A 50 -1.62 13.97 -12.02
N GLY A 51 -2.33 13.02 -11.45
CA GLY A 51 -3.32 12.21 -12.15
C GLY A 51 -2.73 11.28 -13.20
N ILE A 52 -3.59 10.58 -13.93
CA ILE A 52 -3.24 9.61 -14.97
C ILE A 52 -3.95 9.95 -16.26
N LYS A 53 -3.20 10.05 -17.36
CA LYS A 53 -3.77 10.27 -18.69
C LYS A 53 -4.57 9.07 -19.17
N VAL A 54 -5.68 9.33 -19.84
CA VAL A 54 -6.54 8.29 -20.42
C VAL A 54 -6.71 8.47 -21.91
N ASP A 55 -6.85 7.36 -22.64
CA ASP A 55 -7.43 7.33 -23.97
C ASP A 55 -8.94 7.51 -23.84
N LEU A 56 -9.45 8.68 -24.21
CA LEU A 56 -10.86 9.03 -24.06
C LEU A 56 -11.80 8.07 -24.78
N SER A 57 -11.41 7.58 -25.96
CA SER A 57 -12.23 6.65 -26.73
C SER A 57 -12.41 5.30 -26.02
N CYS A 58 -11.34 4.83 -25.42
CA CYS A 58 -11.35 3.63 -24.61
C CYS A 58 -12.05 3.86 -23.25
N PHE A 59 -11.71 4.96 -22.57
CA PHE A 59 -12.18 5.29 -21.24
C PHE A 59 -13.70 5.48 -21.20
N ASN A 60 -14.25 6.34 -22.03
CA ASN A 60 -15.69 6.62 -22.09
C ASN A 60 -16.50 5.35 -22.38
N LYS A 61 -16.04 4.51 -23.30
CA LYS A 61 -16.68 3.23 -23.61
C LYS A 61 -16.73 2.26 -22.45
N LYS A 62 -15.74 2.30 -21.51
CA LYS A 62 -15.61 1.34 -20.42
C LYS A 62 -16.16 1.85 -19.09
N PHE A 63 -16.13 3.17 -18.88
CA PHE A 63 -16.41 3.80 -17.58
C PHE A 63 -17.55 4.81 -17.62
N GLU A 64 -18.29 4.91 -18.73
CA GLU A 64 -19.35 5.92 -18.98
C GLU A 64 -20.37 6.07 -17.83
N PHE A 65 -20.72 4.98 -17.17
CA PHE A 65 -21.71 4.95 -16.09
C PHE A 65 -21.13 4.63 -14.70
N THR A 66 -19.83 4.82 -14.51
CA THR A 66 -19.17 4.52 -13.22
C THR A 66 -18.75 5.81 -12.52
N HIS A 67 -18.58 5.73 -11.19
CA HIS A 67 -17.98 6.83 -10.41
C HIS A 67 -16.61 7.28 -10.95
N THR A 68 -15.90 6.40 -11.64
CA THR A 68 -14.62 6.69 -12.27
C THR A 68 -14.74 7.81 -13.34
N ALA A 69 -15.87 7.90 -14.03
CA ALA A 69 -16.10 8.94 -15.03
C ALA A 69 -16.16 10.36 -14.43
N TYR A 70 -16.61 10.49 -13.19
CA TYR A 70 -16.73 11.80 -12.53
C TYR A 70 -15.40 12.42 -12.12
N SER A 71 -14.31 11.65 -12.11
CA SER A 71 -12.96 12.15 -11.80
C SER A 71 -12.18 12.56 -13.04
N LEU A 72 -12.81 12.52 -14.23
CA LEU A 72 -12.19 12.89 -15.49
C LEU A 72 -12.16 14.42 -15.67
N LEU A 73 -10.98 14.97 -15.84
CA LEU A 73 -10.77 16.37 -16.21
C LEU A 73 -9.95 16.44 -17.51
N GLY A 74 -10.60 16.84 -18.62
CA GLY A 74 -10.00 16.75 -19.94
C GLY A 74 -9.70 15.30 -20.32
N SER A 75 -8.44 14.91 -20.45
CA SER A 75 -7.98 13.55 -20.70
C SER A 75 -7.22 12.94 -19.50
N THR A 76 -7.44 13.47 -18.30
CA THR A 76 -6.74 13.02 -17.09
C THR A 76 -7.76 12.62 -16.02
N VAL A 77 -7.53 11.51 -15.38
CA VAL A 77 -8.28 11.06 -14.20
C VAL A 77 -7.40 11.17 -12.97
N TYR A 78 -8.02 11.42 -11.83
CA TYR A 78 -7.32 11.60 -10.56
C TYR A 78 -7.69 10.48 -9.58
N SER A 79 -6.70 10.07 -8.79
CA SER A 79 -6.88 9.16 -7.66
C SER A 79 -6.71 9.96 -6.38
N TYR A 80 -7.71 9.96 -5.54
CA TYR A 80 -7.69 10.66 -4.26
C TYR A 80 -7.62 9.66 -3.12
N TYR A 81 -6.82 9.97 -2.09
CA TYR A 81 -6.54 9.06 -1.00
C TYR A 81 -7.20 9.49 0.29
N ASN A 82 -7.91 8.55 0.92
CA ASN A 82 -8.30 8.70 2.32
C ASN A 82 -7.09 8.41 3.22
N LEU A 83 -6.53 9.46 3.81
CA LEU A 83 -5.37 9.41 4.70
C LEU A 83 -5.77 9.25 6.19
N TYR A 84 -7.07 9.15 6.49
CA TYR A 84 -7.61 9.20 7.86
C TYR A 84 -8.09 7.84 8.38
N ASN A 85 -7.64 6.75 7.78
CA ASN A 85 -7.96 5.42 8.26
C ASN A 85 -7.31 5.13 9.62
N LEU A 86 -7.91 4.27 10.43
CA LEU A 86 -7.40 3.90 11.76
C LEU A 86 -5.92 3.47 11.72
N THR A 87 -5.55 2.68 10.74
CA THR A 87 -4.18 2.21 10.54
C THR A 87 -3.29 3.19 9.79
N ALA A 88 -3.79 4.39 9.47
CA ALA A 88 -3.16 5.36 8.56
C ALA A 88 -2.91 4.84 7.13
N ARG A 89 -3.34 3.62 6.78
CA ARG A 89 -3.15 3.06 5.45
C ARG A 89 -4.00 3.80 4.42
N PRO A 90 -3.40 4.51 3.45
CA PRO A 90 -4.16 5.25 2.45
C PRO A 90 -5.01 4.33 1.57
N THR A 91 -6.23 4.76 1.28
CA THR A 91 -7.13 4.05 0.36
C THR A 91 -7.67 5.01 -0.68
N ASN A 92 -7.87 4.55 -1.93
CA ASN A 92 -8.49 5.36 -2.97
C ASN A 92 -9.96 5.63 -2.63
N SER A 93 -10.34 6.90 -2.53
CA SER A 93 -11.64 7.37 -2.05
C SER A 93 -12.01 8.73 -2.65
N PHE A 94 -13.10 9.36 -2.18
CA PHE A 94 -13.46 10.77 -2.41
C PHE A 94 -13.69 11.16 -3.88
N ASN A 95 -14.56 10.53 -4.61
CA ASN A 95 -14.86 10.85 -6.02
C ASN A 95 -13.68 10.72 -6.99
N GLY A 96 -12.53 10.20 -6.54
CA GLY A 96 -11.43 9.81 -7.40
C GLY A 96 -11.59 8.40 -7.94
N VAL A 97 -10.72 8.04 -8.87
CA VAL A 97 -10.66 6.66 -9.38
C VAL A 97 -10.19 5.71 -8.29
N ASN A 98 -11.01 4.73 -7.95
CA ASN A 98 -10.58 3.63 -7.08
C ASN A 98 -9.84 2.57 -7.91
N PHE A 99 -8.55 2.73 -8.08
CA PHE A 99 -7.71 1.80 -8.86
C PHE A 99 -7.66 0.39 -8.28
N LEU A 100 -7.92 0.22 -6.98
CA LEU A 100 -8.02 -1.09 -6.34
C LEU A 100 -9.26 -1.89 -6.79
N ALA A 101 -10.32 -1.17 -7.15
CA ALA A 101 -11.57 -1.77 -7.64
C ALA A 101 -11.59 -1.97 -9.16
N ILE A 102 -10.64 -1.38 -9.91
CA ILE A 102 -10.57 -1.60 -11.36
C ILE A 102 -10.11 -3.04 -11.64
N PRO A 103 -10.86 -3.79 -12.45
CA PRO A 103 -10.46 -5.13 -12.82
C PRO A 103 -9.04 -5.18 -13.38
N LYS A 104 -8.27 -6.20 -12.98
CA LYS A 104 -6.91 -6.45 -13.52
C LYS A 104 -6.91 -6.88 -15.00
N ASP A 105 -8.09 -7.05 -15.61
CA ASP A 105 -8.26 -7.35 -17.02
C ASP A 105 -7.65 -6.23 -17.88
N LYS A 106 -6.79 -6.63 -18.80
CA LYS A 106 -6.09 -5.73 -19.73
C LYS A 106 -7.03 -4.83 -20.53
N LYS A 107 -8.26 -5.28 -20.83
CA LYS A 107 -9.25 -4.49 -21.57
C LYS A 107 -9.71 -3.21 -20.82
N PHE A 108 -9.65 -3.19 -19.49
CA PHE A 108 -9.93 -2.00 -18.69
C PHE A 108 -8.68 -1.15 -18.49
N ARG A 109 -7.57 -1.80 -18.15
CA ARG A 109 -6.32 -1.10 -17.83
C ARG A 109 -5.67 -0.42 -19.02
N LYS A 110 -5.89 -0.89 -20.26
CA LYS A 110 -5.36 -0.27 -21.48
C LYS A 110 -5.85 1.16 -21.72
N CYS A 111 -6.94 1.58 -21.06
CA CYS A 111 -7.45 2.94 -21.18
C CYS A 111 -6.58 3.98 -20.46
N PHE A 112 -5.76 3.55 -19.51
CA PHE A 112 -4.80 4.40 -18.79
C PHE A 112 -3.48 4.39 -19.55
N VAL A 113 -3.07 5.52 -20.08
CA VAL A 113 -1.94 5.65 -21.00
C VAL A 113 -0.85 6.56 -20.43
N ALA A 114 0.37 6.42 -20.92
CA ALA A 114 1.44 7.33 -20.56
C ALA A 114 1.14 8.75 -21.10
N ALA A 115 1.40 9.77 -20.31
CA ALA A 115 1.45 11.15 -20.75
C ALA A 115 2.83 11.49 -21.32
N ASN A 116 3.87 10.88 -20.77
CA ASN A 116 5.24 10.88 -21.29
C ASN A 116 5.44 9.70 -22.27
N ASP A 117 6.49 8.89 -22.07
CA ASP A 117 6.84 7.83 -23.02
C ASP A 117 6.29 6.47 -22.60
N TYR A 118 6.40 6.12 -21.32
CA TYR A 118 5.99 4.81 -20.81
C TYR A 118 5.44 4.91 -19.39
N LEU A 119 4.46 4.03 -19.08
CA LEU A 119 4.13 3.67 -17.71
C LEU A 119 5.12 2.61 -17.21
N VAL A 120 5.65 2.79 -16.01
CA VAL A 120 6.54 1.83 -15.33
C VAL A 120 5.97 1.56 -13.96
N GLU A 121 5.62 0.30 -13.68
CA GLU A 121 5.14 -0.15 -12.38
C GLU A 121 6.24 -0.91 -11.64
N PHE A 122 6.48 -0.56 -10.39
CA PHE A 122 7.23 -1.37 -9.44
C PHE A 122 6.27 -1.96 -8.43
N ASP A 123 6.29 -3.28 -8.27
CA ASP A 123 5.42 -4.06 -7.40
C ASP A 123 6.27 -4.85 -6.42
N PHE A 124 6.01 -4.71 -5.12
CA PHE A 124 6.78 -5.40 -4.09
C PHE A 124 6.51 -6.91 -4.08
N GLU A 125 7.56 -7.68 -3.99
CA GLU A 125 7.48 -9.14 -3.85
C GLU A 125 7.32 -9.53 -2.38
N ALA A 126 6.20 -10.20 -2.06
CA ALA A 126 5.92 -10.69 -0.71
C ALA A 126 6.06 -9.60 0.37
N TYR A 127 5.57 -8.39 0.08
CA TYR A 127 5.84 -7.18 0.88
C TYR A 127 5.56 -7.38 2.37
N HIS A 128 4.33 -7.78 2.73
CA HIS A 128 3.99 -8.01 4.14
C HIS A 128 4.84 -9.09 4.79
N LEU A 129 5.21 -10.16 4.08
CA LEU A 129 6.09 -11.19 4.63
C LEU A 129 7.47 -10.65 4.98
N ARG A 130 8.04 -9.78 4.12
CA ARG A 130 9.33 -9.14 4.37
C ARG A 130 9.25 -8.14 5.51
N LEU A 131 8.18 -7.33 5.55
CA LEU A 131 7.92 -6.41 6.66
C LEU A 131 7.78 -7.15 7.99
N ILE A 132 7.05 -8.26 7.99
CA ILE A 132 6.87 -9.11 9.17
C ILE A 132 8.21 -9.72 9.59
N ALA A 133 8.98 -10.27 8.64
CA ALA A 133 10.29 -10.85 8.94
C ALA A 133 11.20 -9.82 9.63
N ASN A 134 11.30 -8.61 9.09
CA ASN A 134 12.06 -7.53 9.71
C ASN A 134 11.52 -7.17 11.11
N LEU A 135 10.20 -7.12 11.27
CA LEU A 135 9.54 -6.77 12.54
C LEU A 135 9.81 -7.79 13.66
N ILE A 136 9.84 -9.08 13.32
CA ILE A 136 10.05 -10.17 14.28
C ILE A 136 11.52 -10.60 14.38
N GLY A 137 12.44 -9.98 13.62
CA GLY A 137 13.85 -10.34 13.57
C GLY A 137 14.12 -11.70 12.91
N PHE A 138 13.25 -12.11 11.98
CA PHE A 138 13.43 -13.35 11.22
C PHE A 138 14.36 -13.10 10.03
N GLU A 139 15.40 -13.93 9.88
CA GLU A 139 16.35 -13.82 8.79
C GLU A 139 15.68 -14.23 7.47
N LEU A 140 15.70 -13.30 6.50
CA LEU A 140 15.10 -13.55 5.19
C LEU A 140 15.91 -14.57 4.42
N PRO A 141 15.28 -15.61 3.84
CA PRO A 141 15.97 -16.58 3.03
C PRO A 141 16.49 -15.93 1.72
N ASN A 142 17.50 -16.55 1.12
CA ASN A 142 18.06 -16.13 -0.18
C ASN A 142 17.08 -16.35 -1.35
N GLU A 143 15.98 -17.05 -1.12
CA GLU A 143 14.88 -17.28 -2.08
C GLU A 143 13.65 -16.44 -1.73
N SER A 144 12.61 -16.50 -2.58
CA SER A 144 11.36 -15.81 -2.24
C SER A 144 10.70 -16.42 -1.00
N MET A 145 10.08 -15.59 -0.15
CA MET A 145 9.37 -16.07 1.04
C MET A 145 8.28 -17.10 0.70
N HIS A 146 7.64 -16.99 -0.44
CA HIS A 146 6.63 -17.97 -0.87
C HIS A 146 7.24 -19.32 -1.28
N HIS A 147 8.46 -19.35 -1.83
CA HIS A 147 9.17 -20.60 -2.06
C HIS A 147 9.61 -21.23 -0.75
N TYR A 148 10.24 -20.43 0.12
CA TYR A 148 10.68 -20.86 1.44
C TYR A 148 9.55 -21.49 2.26
N LEU A 149 8.40 -20.84 2.36
CA LEU A 149 7.25 -21.34 3.10
C LEU A 149 6.58 -22.52 2.37
N GLY A 150 6.45 -22.44 1.04
CA GLY A 150 5.84 -23.50 0.25
C GLY A 150 6.58 -24.84 0.35
N LYS A 151 7.90 -24.82 0.34
CA LYS A 151 8.71 -26.04 0.57
C LYS A 151 8.34 -26.71 1.89
N ARG A 152 8.10 -25.93 2.93
CA ARG A 152 7.70 -26.44 4.26
C ARG A 152 6.26 -26.91 4.31
N TYR A 153 5.36 -26.25 3.58
CA TYR A 153 3.95 -26.70 3.50
C TYR A 153 3.81 -28.06 2.84
N PHE A 154 4.59 -28.29 1.78
CA PHE A 154 4.48 -29.51 0.96
C PHE A 154 5.55 -30.55 1.27
N GLY A 155 6.55 -30.24 2.10
CA GLY A 155 7.65 -31.16 2.41
C GLY A 155 8.52 -31.50 1.21
N VAL A 156 8.76 -30.55 0.30
CA VAL A 156 9.51 -30.73 -0.95
C VAL A 156 10.68 -29.78 -1.05
N GLU A 157 11.72 -30.16 -1.82
CA GLU A 157 12.87 -29.28 -2.07
C GLU A 157 12.60 -28.23 -3.16
N GLU A 158 11.74 -28.57 -4.12
CA GLU A 158 11.32 -27.68 -5.20
C GLU A 158 9.80 -27.69 -5.35
N LEU A 159 9.23 -26.53 -5.68
CA LEU A 159 7.79 -26.37 -5.88
C LEU A 159 7.45 -26.43 -7.36
N THR A 160 6.33 -27.10 -7.69
CA THR A 160 5.67 -26.90 -8.98
C THR A 160 5.01 -25.51 -9.02
N ASP A 161 4.63 -25.06 -10.23
CA ASP A 161 3.90 -23.79 -10.39
C ASP A 161 2.57 -23.77 -9.63
N GLU A 162 1.88 -24.91 -9.57
CA GLU A 162 0.64 -25.10 -8.82
C GLU A 162 0.90 -24.96 -7.31
N GLN A 163 1.88 -25.67 -6.78
CA GLN A 163 2.28 -25.60 -5.38
C GLN A 163 2.73 -24.18 -4.99
N TYR A 164 3.44 -23.47 -5.88
CA TYR A 164 3.82 -22.09 -5.65
C TYR A 164 2.60 -21.14 -5.56
N LYS A 165 1.60 -21.33 -6.42
CA LYS A 165 0.33 -20.56 -6.33
C LYS A 165 -0.43 -20.88 -5.05
N GLU A 166 -0.52 -22.16 -4.71
CA GLU A 166 -1.18 -22.62 -3.49
C GLU A 166 -0.45 -22.12 -2.23
N SER A 167 0.89 -22.13 -2.21
CA SER A 167 1.67 -21.61 -1.09
C SER A 167 1.33 -20.14 -0.77
N LYS A 168 1.07 -19.32 -1.79
CA LYS A 168 0.60 -17.93 -1.58
C LYS A 168 -0.74 -17.88 -0.87
N ALA A 169 -1.70 -18.70 -1.32
CA ALA A 169 -3.04 -18.74 -0.72
C ALA A 169 -2.98 -19.21 0.74
N ILE A 170 -2.21 -20.28 1.00
CA ILE A 170 -1.98 -20.76 2.37
C ILE A 170 -1.35 -19.66 3.23
N THR A 171 -0.27 -19.05 2.74
CA THR A 171 0.43 -17.99 3.49
C THR A 171 -0.49 -16.82 3.84
N PHE A 172 -1.26 -16.31 2.88
CA PHE A 172 -2.21 -15.23 3.15
C PHE A 172 -3.29 -15.64 4.16
N LYS A 173 -3.77 -16.86 4.10
CA LYS A 173 -4.71 -17.40 5.08
C LYS A 173 -4.10 -17.43 6.49
N GLN A 174 -2.85 -17.88 6.64
CA GLN A 174 -2.17 -17.90 7.94
C GLN A 174 -1.94 -16.49 8.49
N LEU A 175 -1.54 -15.54 7.63
CA LEU A 175 -1.27 -14.16 8.06
C LEU A 175 -2.51 -13.42 8.55
N TYR A 176 -3.62 -13.57 7.84
CA TYR A 176 -4.82 -12.74 8.09
C TYR A 176 -5.97 -13.51 8.74
N GLY A 177 -5.99 -14.82 8.62
CA GLY A 177 -7.00 -15.70 9.23
C GLY A 177 -6.56 -16.35 10.55
N GLY A 178 -5.27 -16.25 10.88
CA GLY A 178 -4.67 -16.90 12.04
C GLY A 178 -3.88 -18.15 11.66
N ILE A 179 -2.83 -18.43 12.45
CA ILE A 179 -1.92 -19.56 12.21
C ILE A 179 -2.63 -20.87 12.60
N GLU A 180 -2.80 -21.75 11.63
CA GLU A 180 -3.38 -23.07 11.84
C GLU A 180 -2.34 -24.01 12.50
N LYS A 181 -2.81 -24.89 13.39
CA LYS A 181 -1.97 -25.79 14.20
C LYS A 181 -0.91 -26.56 13.41
N GLN A 182 -1.26 -26.98 12.19
CA GLN A 182 -0.34 -27.74 11.31
C GLN A 182 0.85 -26.92 10.79
N TYR A 183 0.84 -25.59 10.94
CA TYR A 183 1.90 -24.68 10.50
C TYR A 183 2.63 -23.96 11.64
N GLU A 184 2.19 -24.20 12.90
CA GLU A 184 2.78 -23.55 14.08
C GLU A 184 4.25 -23.90 14.31
N ASP A 185 4.70 -25.07 13.84
CA ASP A 185 6.09 -25.56 13.98
C ASP A 185 7.04 -24.99 12.89
N ILE A 186 6.53 -24.24 11.92
CA ILE A 186 7.37 -23.54 10.95
C ILE A 186 7.99 -22.33 11.63
N ASP A 187 9.32 -22.22 11.66
CA ASP A 187 10.09 -21.21 12.40
C ASP A 187 9.56 -19.79 12.24
N PHE A 188 9.19 -19.42 11.00
CA PHE A 188 8.59 -18.12 10.71
C PHE A 188 7.26 -17.92 11.45
N PHE A 189 6.36 -18.90 11.42
CA PHE A 189 5.06 -18.81 12.06
C PHE A 189 5.16 -18.97 13.59
N GLN A 190 6.12 -19.74 14.07
CA GLN A 190 6.40 -19.83 15.51
C GLN A 190 6.81 -18.44 16.06
N SER A 191 7.77 -17.77 15.40
CA SER A 191 8.20 -16.41 15.77
C SER A 191 7.08 -15.38 15.64
N LEU A 192 6.29 -15.48 14.58
CA LEU A 192 5.12 -14.63 14.35
C LEU A 192 4.05 -14.83 15.43
N GLY A 193 3.73 -16.07 15.78
CA GLY A 193 2.78 -16.40 16.84
C GLY A 193 3.17 -15.80 18.19
N GLN A 194 4.44 -15.93 18.55
CA GLN A 194 4.99 -15.32 19.79
C GLN A 194 4.88 -13.80 19.77
N PHE A 195 5.15 -13.16 18.62
CA PHE A 195 4.98 -11.72 18.46
C PHE A 195 3.52 -11.30 18.62
N ILE A 196 2.59 -11.98 17.94
CA ILE A 196 1.14 -11.70 18.03
C ILE A 196 0.65 -11.83 19.48
N ASP A 197 1.06 -12.87 20.20
CA ASP A 197 0.67 -13.09 21.58
C ASP A 197 1.21 -12.01 22.51
N LYS A 198 2.46 -11.58 22.31
CA LYS A 198 3.08 -10.48 23.05
C LYS A 198 2.31 -9.16 22.84
N GLU A 199 2.00 -8.80 21.60
CA GLU A 199 1.30 -7.55 21.30
C GLU A 199 -0.17 -7.58 21.76
N TRP A 200 -0.83 -8.73 21.67
CA TRP A 200 -2.16 -8.94 22.24
C TRP A 200 -2.18 -8.79 23.76
N LYS A 201 -1.19 -9.35 24.46
CA LYS A 201 -1.04 -9.18 25.91
C LYS A 201 -0.84 -7.72 26.30
N LYS A 202 0.01 -6.99 25.59
CA LYS A 202 0.21 -5.54 25.79
C LYS A 202 -1.11 -4.77 25.62
N TYR A 203 -1.83 -5.01 24.51
CA TYR A 203 -3.13 -4.37 24.26
C TYR A 203 -4.12 -4.66 25.39
N ASN A 204 -4.24 -5.90 25.83
CA ASN A 204 -5.15 -6.26 26.91
C ASN A 204 -4.82 -5.60 28.25
N THR A 205 -3.54 -5.36 28.51
CA THR A 205 -3.08 -4.69 29.74
C THR A 205 -3.37 -3.19 29.68
N HIS A 206 -3.00 -2.54 28.58
CA HIS A 206 -3.05 -1.07 28.47
C HIS A 206 -4.33 -0.55 27.84
N LYS A 207 -5.13 -1.40 27.19
CA LYS A 207 -6.29 -1.03 26.36
C LYS A 207 -5.97 0.02 25.30
N ALA A 208 -4.72 0.03 24.87
CA ALA A 208 -4.17 0.90 23.85
C ALA A 208 -3.24 0.12 22.92
N LEU A 209 -3.28 0.40 21.63
CA LEU A 209 -2.40 -0.16 20.62
C LEU A 209 -1.49 0.94 20.09
N ILE A 210 -0.18 0.81 20.32
CA ILE A 210 0.82 1.70 19.76
C ILE A 210 1.26 1.10 18.42
N LEU A 211 0.99 1.83 17.35
CA LEU A 211 1.31 1.40 15.99
C LEU A 211 2.77 1.80 15.60
N PRO A 212 3.37 1.15 14.59
CA PRO A 212 4.75 1.43 14.15
C PRO A 212 5.07 2.89 13.78
N THR A 213 4.07 3.66 13.35
CA THR A 213 4.21 5.11 13.10
C THR A 213 4.24 5.96 14.38
N GLY A 214 3.94 5.37 15.53
CA GLY A 214 3.73 6.06 16.79
C GLY A 214 2.26 6.37 17.10
N ARG A 215 1.34 6.20 16.14
CA ARG A 215 -0.10 6.40 16.38
C ARG A 215 -0.60 5.50 17.50
N ILE A 216 -1.36 6.07 18.44
CA ILE A 216 -1.93 5.35 19.57
C ILE A 216 -3.44 5.22 19.38
N LEU A 217 -3.92 3.98 19.32
CA LEU A 217 -5.35 3.67 19.23
C LEU A 217 -5.85 3.22 20.60
N LYS A 218 -6.81 3.94 21.17
CA LYS A 218 -7.34 3.69 22.53
C LYS A 218 -8.77 3.16 22.47
N LYS A 219 -9.12 2.25 23.37
CA LYS A 219 -10.52 1.80 23.60
C LYS A 219 -11.26 1.29 22.36
N LEU A 220 -10.56 0.67 21.41
CA LEU A 220 -11.18 0.17 20.19
C LEU A 220 -12.18 -0.96 20.50
N PRO A 221 -13.43 -0.90 20.00
CA PRO A 221 -14.40 -1.96 20.22
C PRO A 221 -14.08 -3.22 19.40
N GLY A 222 -14.44 -4.38 19.93
CA GLY A 222 -14.37 -5.65 19.21
C GLY A 222 -12.95 -6.07 18.76
N MET A 223 -11.91 -5.64 19.50
CA MET A 223 -10.53 -6.07 19.23
C MET A 223 -10.30 -7.53 19.57
N ASN A 224 -9.45 -8.17 18.78
CA ASN A 224 -8.94 -9.52 18.99
C ASN A 224 -7.48 -9.61 18.52
N LYS A 225 -6.81 -10.74 18.73
CA LYS A 225 -5.41 -10.95 18.33
C LYS A 225 -5.15 -10.61 16.87
N LEU A 226 -6.01 -11.10 15.97
CA LEU A 226 -5.85 -10.90 14.53
C LEU A 226 -6.01 -9.43 14.13
N LYS A 227 -6.97 -8.72 14.72
CA LYS A 227 -7.13 -7.28 14.46
C LYS A 227 -5.94 -6.47 14.95
N VAL A 228 -5.40 -6.78 16.13
CA VAL A 228 -4.18 -6.14 16.65
C VAL A 228 -3.04 -6.31 15.64
N PHE A 229 -2.80 -7.53 15.20
CA PHE A 229 -1.75 -7.83 14.24
C PHE A 229 -2.00 -7.14 12.89
N ASN A 230 -3.23 -7.22 12.34
CA ASN A 230 -3.58 -6.58 11.08
C ASN A 230 -3.38 -5.06 11.12
N TYR A 231 -3.68 -4.42 12.25
CA TYR A 231 -3.46 -2.97 12.39
C TYR A 231 -1.97 -2.64 12.44
N ILE A 232 -1.17 -3.44 13.13
CA ILE A 232 0.29 -3.27 13.19
C ILE A 232 0.90 -3.39 11.80
N ILE A 233 0.57 -4.45 11.03
CA ILE A 233 1.20 -4.68 9.72
C ILE A 233 0.77 -3.67 8.66
N GLN A 234 -0.51 -3.26 8.64
CA GLN A 234 -0.98 -2.21 7.74
C GLN A 234 -0.33 -0.85 8.04
N ASN A 235 -0.15 -0.53 9.31
CA ASN A 235 0.51 0.70 9.70
C ASN A 235 2.02 0.65 9.44
N LEU A 236 2.66 -0.52 9.59
CA LEU A 236 4.06 -0.72 9.22
C LEU A 236 4.28 -0.52 7.72
N GLU A 237 3.41 -1.07 6.87
CA GLU A 237 3.40 -0.81 5.44
C GLU A 237 3.32 0.70 5.15
N THR A 238 2.40 1.39 5.82
CA THR A 238 2.25 2.84 5.67
C THR A 238 3.53 3.58 6.06
N LYS A 239 4.13 3.23 7.20
CA LYS A 239 5.38 3.82 7.67
C LYS A 239 6.48 3.70 6.61
N GLU A 240 6.69 2.50 6.11
CA GLU A 240 7.73 2.24 5.09
C GLU A 240 7.43 2.99 3.78
N ASN A 241 6.18 3.00 3.34
CA ASN A 241 5.77 3.69 2.12
C ASN A 241 5.96 5.21 2.22
N ILE A 242 5.61 5.84 3.34
CA ILE A 242 5.79 7.29 3.52
C ILE A 242 7.25 7.69 3.26
N TYR A 243 8.21 7.03 3.88
CA TYR A 243 9.63 7.36 3.71
C TYR A 243 10.08 7.17 2.26
N LYS A 244 9.70 6.06 1.62
CA LYS A 244 10.03 5.78 0.22
C LYS A 244 9.41 6.82 -0.73
N ILE A 245 8.15 7.21 -0.51
CA ILE A 245 7.46 8.21 -1.33
C ILE A 245 8.13 9.57 -1.20
N LEU A 246 8.44 10.01 0.01
CA LEU A 246 9.11 11.30 0.25
C LEU A 246 10.49 11.35 -0.41
N GLU A 247 11.27 10.27 -0.32
CA GLU A 247 12.57 10.16 -0.98
C GLU A 247 12.44 10.15 -2.50
N ILE A 248 11.46 9.42 -3.05
CA ILE A 248 11.13 9.43 -4.48
C ILE A 248 10.66 10.82 -4.92
N ASN A 249 9.79 11.49 -4.16
CA ASN A 249 9.32 12.84 -4.49
C ASN A 249 10.48 13.85 -4.52
N LYS A 250 11.47 13.70 -3.64
CA LYS A 250 12.70 14.49 -3.66
C LYS A 250 13.55 14.17 -4.90
N LEU A 251 13.75 12.88 -5.22
CA LEU A 251 14.48 12.44 -6.41
C LEU A 251 13.86 12.96 -7.72
N LEU A 252 12.52 13.04 -7.77
CA LEU A 252 11.76 13.47 -8.95
C LEU A 252 11.53 14.99 -9.03
N SER A 253 12.04 15.78 -8.10
CA SER A 253 11.72 17.22 -8.01
C SER A 253 12.07 18.03 -9.26
N ASP A 254 13.15 17.66 -9.95
CA ASP A 254 13.67 18.30 -11.18
C ASP A 254 13.50 17.40 -12.42
N LYS A 255 12.75 16.29 -12.32
CA LYS A 255 12.58 15.31 -13.39
C LYS A 255 11.24 15.47 -14.12
N LYS A 256 11.22 15.05 -15.39
CA LYS A 256 10.01 14.94 -16.19
C LYS A 256 9.16 13.73 -15.80
N THR A 257 9.80 12.65 -15.38
CA THR A 257 9.16 11.44 -14.81
C THR A 257 8.35 11.80 -13.56
N LYS A 258 7.16 11.23 -13.43
CA LYS A 258 6.25 11.48 -12.31
C LYS A 258 5.80 10.19 -11.65
N LEU A 259 5.65 10.20 -10.32
CA LEU A 259 4.92 9.18 -9.58
C LEU A 259 3.43 9.53 -9.68
N ILE A 260 2.63 8.65 -10.27
CA ILE A 260 1.23 8.95 -10.64
C ILE A 260 0.19 8.12 -9.93
N LEU A 261 0.58 6.97 -9.36
CA LEU A 261 -0.33 6.11 -8.61
C LEU A 261 0.43 5.26 -7.59
N ILE A 262 -0.19 5.06 -6.43
CA ILE A 262 0.25 4.14 -5.39
C ILE A 262 -0.93 3.25 -5.01
N THR A 263 -0.76 1.94 -5.13
CA THR A 263 -1.76 0.94 -4.75
C THR A 263 -1.15 -0.05 -3.76
N TYR A 264 -1.06 0.36 -2.49
CA TYR A 264 -0.48 -0.40 -1.38
C TYR A 264 0.99 -0.80 -1.64
N ASP A 265 1.19 -1.92 -2.30
CA ASP A 265 2.47 -2.57 -2.61
C ASP A 265 2.97 -2.28 -4.03
N SER A 266 2.34 -1.36 -4.76
CA SER A 266 2.70 -1.01 -6.15
C SER A 266 2.81 0.50 -6.35
N PHE A 267 3.84 0.91 -7.09
CA PHE A 267 4.17 2.29 -7.43
C PHE A 267 4.22 2.43 -8.94
N LEU A 268 3.34 3.26 -9.50
CA LEU A 268 3.23 3.50 -10.95
C LEU A 268 3.81 4.87 -11.31
N PHE A 269 4.72 4.86 -12.26
CA PHE A 269 5.40 6.06 -12.77
C PHE A 269 5.02 6.32 -14.23
N ASP A 270 4.87 7.59 -14.59
CA ASP A 270 4.83 8.08 -15.94
C ASP A 270 6.25 8.51 -16.32
N PHE A 271 6.99 7.62 -16.97
CA PHE A 271 8.43 7.74 -17.22
C PHE A 271 8.72 8.52 -18.49
N HIS A 272 9.64 9.49 -18.41
CA HIS A 272 10.18 10.24 -19.52
C HIS A 272 11.59 9.75 -19.89
N GLN A 273 11.82 9.43 -21.17
CA GLN A 273 13.08 8.82 -21.63
C GLN A 273 14.33 9.70 -21.39
N GLU A 274 14.18 11.04 -21.44
CA GLU A 274 15.30 11.95 -21.19
C GLU A 274 15.86 11.83 -19.75
N ASP A 275 15.07 11.40 -18.78
CA ASP A 275 15.54 11.17 -17.42
C ASP A 275 16.45 9.92 -17.31
N GLY A 276 16.36 9.04 -18.31
CA GLY A 276 17.25 7.91 -18.52
C GLY A 276 17.06 6.73 -17.56
N LYS A 277 17.57 5.57 -17.96
CA LYS A 277 17.52 4.34 -17.15
C LYS A 277 18.18 4.45 -15.75
N PRO A 278 19.22 5.29 -15.53
CA PRO A 278 19.78 5.48 -14.20
C PRO A 278 18.76 5.99 -13.17
N LEU A 279 17.75 6.78 -13.58
CA LEU A 279 16.68 7.21 -12.69
C LEU A 279 15.85 6.02 -12.20
N LEU A 280 15.44 5.12 -13.10
CA LEU A 280 14.71 3.91 -12.72
C LEU A 280 15.49 3.01 -11.77
N LYS A 281 16.81 2.93 -11.95
CA LYS A 281 17.68 2.20 -11.03
C LYS A 281 17.68 2.82 -9.63
N LYS A 282 17.77 4.15 -9.51
CA LYS A 282 17.69 4.85 -8.23
C LYS A 282 16.32 4.68 -7.56
N ILE A 283 15.23 4.76 -8.32
CA ILE A 283 13.88 4.50 -7.81
C ILE A 283 13.81 3.07 -7.24
N LYS A 284 14.33 2.08 -7.98
CA LYS A 284 14.38 0.69 -7.53
C LYS A 284 15.19 0.55 -6.24
N GLU A 285 16.36 1.16 -6.14
CA GLU A 285 17.21 1.14 -4.94
C GLU A 285 16.48 1.71 -3.72
N ILE A 286 15.73 2.82 -3.87
CA ILE A 286 14.90 3.38 -2.80
C ILE A 286 13.80 2.38 -2.40
N LEU A 287 13.11 1.78 -3.36
CA LEU A 287 12.03 0.83 -3.09
C LEU A 287 12.56 -0.45 -2.42
N GLU A 288 13.75 -0.92 -2.78
CA GLU A 288 14.37 -2.12 -2.22
C GLU A 288 15.09 -1.88 -0.89
N SER A 289 15.17 -0.64 -0.42
CA SER A 289 15.75 -0.33 0.89
C SER A 289 15.05 -1.11 2.01
N GLY A 290 15.78 -1.47 3.06
CA GLY A 290 15.27 -2.26 4.18
C GLY A 290 15.01 -3.73 3.87
N GLY A 291 15.70 -4.32 2.87
CA GLY A 291 15.59 -5.74 2.52
C GLY A 291 14.34 -6.08 1.70
N MET A 292 13.70 -5.07 1.12
CA MET A 292 12.57 -5.27 0.20
C MET A 292 13.05 -5.76 -1.16
N SER A 293 12.14 -6.30 -1.96
CA SER A 293 12.37 -6.70 -3.36
C SER A 293 11.22 -6.24 -4.22
N VAL A 294 11.51 -5.72 -5.40
CA VAL A 294 10.47 -5.28 -6.34
C VAL A 294 10.66 -5.92 -7.72
N LYS A 295 9.54 -6.28 -8.32
CA LYS A 295 9.43 -6.56 -9.76
C LYS A 295 8.99 -5.30 -10.48
N HIS A 296 9.35 -5.16 -11.76
CA HIS A 296 8.86 -4.08 -12.57
C HIS A 296 8.29 -4.57 -13.88
N LYS A 297 7.29 -3.83 -14.37
CA LYS A 297 6.68 -3.97 -15.68
C LYS A 297 6.59 -2.60 -16.32
N TRP A 298 6.49 -2.54 -17.62
CA TRP A 298 6.39 -1.28 -18.33
C TRP A 298 5.68 -1.44 -19.67
N GLY A 299 5.11 -0.35 -20.18
CA GLY A 299 4.42 -0.31 -21.45
C GLY A 299 3.85 1.06 -21.75
N PRO A 300 3.28 1.27 -22.95
CA PRO A 300 2.65 2.55 -23.31
C PRO A 300 1.32 2.79 -22.58
N ASN A 301 0.78 1.78 -21.94
CA ASN A 301 -0.45 1.84 -21.14
C ASN A 301 -0.38 0.84 -19.97
N TYR A 302 -1.37 0.89 -19.08
CA TYR A 302 -1.38 0.11 -17.84
C TYR A 302 -1.79 -1.38 -18.00
N ALA A 303 -1.82 -1.90 -19.23
CA ALA A 303 -2.23 -3.28 -19.52
C ALA A 303 -1.05 -4.28 -19.67
N PHE A 304 0.06 -4.04 -19.00
CA PHE A 304 1.24 -4.91 -19.00
C PHE A 304 1.23 -6.04 -17.96
#